data_fbeb0aa176dbff0f2409f6d2b77bd15e
#
_entry.id   fbeb0aa176dbff0f2409f6d2b77bd15e
#
_cell.length_a   1.000
_cell.length_b   1.000
_cell.length_c   1.000
_cell.angle_alpha   90.00
_cell.angle_beta   90.00
_cell.angle_gamma   90.00
#
_symmetry.space_group_name_H-M   'P 1'
#
loop_
_entity.id
_entity.type
_entity.pdbx_description
1 polymer ?
#
loop_
_entity_poly.entity_id
_entity_poly.type
_entity_poly.pdbx_seq_one_letter_code
_entity_poly.pdbx_strand_id
1 'polypeptide(L)'
;MGTTVKKHEIDMLHGSIWNKLPLFALPVAATAILEQLFHASDVAIVGNFTGDARTVAVAAVGANGPIIGLIVNLFIGIALGANVVIANAIGCRDDNAVKRAVHTAIVFAVCGGAAVALLGQLIASPLLSILNVPEDVFPYALLYLRIYLLGMPVILLYNFEAAIFRSIGDTKVPLAALAISGVLNVL
;
A
#
# COMPACT_ATOMS: atom_id res chain seq x y z
N MET A 1 -28.94 -18.72 11.74
CA MET A 1 -29.08 -17.97 10.49
C MET A 1 -27.81 -18.19 9.71
N GLY A 2 -27.86 -19.00 8.64
CA GLY A 2 -26.65 -19.37 7.88
C GLY A 2 -26.08 -18.16 7.18
N THR A 3 -24.86 -17.80 7.53
CA THR A 3 -24.06 -16.83 6.79
C THR A 3 -23.78 -17.40 5.41
N THR A 4 -24.48 -16.92 4.40
CA THR A 4 -24.12 -17.18 3.00
C THR A 4 -22.73 -16.59 2.77
N VAL A 5 -21.71 -17.44 2.79
CA VAL A 5 -20.34 -17.09 2.38
C VAL A 5 -20.44 -16.53 0.97
N LYS A 6 -20.12 -15.27 0.79
CA LYS A 6 -20.10 -14.65 -0.53
C LYS A 6 -19.10 -15.40 -1.41
N LYS A 7 -19.40 -15.56 -2.69
CA LYS A 7 -18.67 -16.37 -3.69
C LYS A 7 -17.14 -16.16 -3.78
N HIS A 8 -16.59 -15.17 -3.08
CA HIS A 8 -15.17 -14.79 -3.08
C HIS A 8 -14.47 -14.92 -1.72
N GLU A 9 -15.20 -15.23 -0.64
CA GLU A 9 -14.63 -15.36 0.70
C GLU A 9 -14.13 -16.80 0.93
N ILE A 10 -12.91 -16.95 1.45
CA ILE A 10 -12.38 -18.24 1.89
C ILE A 10 -12.83 -18.45 3.32
N ASP A 11 -13.60 -19.52 3.57
CA ASP A 11 -13.97 -19.90 4.94
C ASP A 11 -12.71 -20.36 5.71
N MET A 12 -12.15 -19.47 6.50
CA MET A 12 -10.94 -19.72 7.30
C MET A 12 -11.26 -20.39 8.64
N LEU A 13 -12.53 -20.50 9.02
CA LEU A 13 -12.96 -21.03 10.33
C LEU A 13 -13.13 -22.55 10.34
N HIS A 14 -13.39 -23.19 9.18
CA HIS A 14 -13.71 -24.61 9.10
C HIS A 14 -12.85 -25.32 8.06
N GLY A 15 -12.35 -26.53 8.36
CA GLY A 15 -11.61 -27.40 7.44
C GLY A 15 -10.08 -27.33 7.57
N SER A 16 -9.36 -28.00 6.64
CA SER A 16 -7.89 -28.10 6.69
C SER A 16 -7.19 -26.80 6.30
N ILE A 17 -6.30 -26.31 7.16
CA ILE A 17 -5.48 -25.10 6.92
C ILE A 17 -4.56 -25.31 5.72
N TRP A 18 -4.03 -26.52 5.52
CA TRP A 18 -3.07 -26.80 4.46
C TRP A 18 -3.61 -26.55 3.05
N ASN A 19 -4.90 -26.77 2.82
CA ASN A 19 -5.52 -26.52 1.52
C ASN A 19 -5.93 -25.04 1.33
N LYS A 20 -6.18 -24.33 2.41
CA LYS A 20 -6.65 -22.94 2.38
C LYS A 20 -5.51 -21.94 2.36
N LEU A 21 -4.38 -22.27 3.02
CA LEU A 21 -3.22 -21.39 3.08
C LEU A 21 -2.67 -21.02 1.68
N PRO A 22 -2.45 -21.97 0.75
CA PRO A 22 -2.02 -21.60 -0.60
C PRO A 22 -3.05 -20.74 -1.35
N LEU A 23 -4.35 -21.06 -1.19
CA LEU A 23 -5.43 -20.33 -1.86
C LEU A 23 -5.52 -18.88 -1.39
N PHE A 24 -5.21 -18.62 -0.12
CA PHE A 24 -5.12 -17.29 0.46
C PHE A 24 -3.79 -16.58 0.11
N ALA A 25 -2.67 -17.31 0.20
CA ALA A 25 -1.35 -16.74 0.01
C ALA A 25 -1.05 -16.36 -1.45
N LEU A 26 -1.54 -17.14 -2.43
CA LEU A 26 -1.31 -16.91 -3.86
C LEU A 26 -1.78 -15.51 -4.32
N PRO A 27 -3.02 -15.05 -4.07
CA PRO A 27 -3.44 -13.70 -4.47
C PRO A 27 -2.67 -12.60 -3.71
N VAL A 28 -2.29 -12.85 -2.45
CA VAL A 28 -1.47 -11.89 -1.67
C VAL A 28 -0.09 -11.75 -2.27
N ALA A 29 0.55 -12.86 -2.63
CA ALA A 29 1.84 -12.85 -3.32
C ALA A 29 1.73 -12.19 -4.71
N ALA A 30 0.66 -12.47 -5.45
CA ALA A 30 0.40 -11.83 -6.73
C ALA A 30 0.25 -10.30 -6.60
N THR A 31 -0.41 -9.83 -5.53
CA THR A 31 -0.50 -8.39 -5.24
C THR A 31 0.90 -7.78 -5.07
N ALA A 32 1.75 -8.40 -4.25
CA ALA A 32 3.11 -7.92 -4.01
C ALA A 32 3.98 -7.93 -5.29
N ILE A 33 3.83 -8.96 -6.14
CA ILE A 33 4.53 -9.03 -7.43
C ILE A 33 4.05 -7.92 -8.37
N LEU A 34 2.74 -7.68 -8.45
CA LEU A 34 2.19 -6.60 -9.29
C LEU A 34 2.66 -5.22 -8.81
N GLU A 35 2.70 -4.97 -7.52
CA GLU A 35 3.25 -3.71 -6.97
C GLU A 35 4.69 -3.49 -7.44
N GLN A 36 5.53 -4.52 -7.38
CA GLN A 36 6.92 -4.42 -7.86
C GLN A 36 7.02 -4.21 -9.37
N LEU A 37 6.14 -4.86 -10.15
CA LEU A 37 6.10 -4.65 -11.59
C LEU A 37 5.68 -3.23 -11.96
N PHE A 38 4.73 -2.64 -11.24
CA PHE A 38 4.33 -1.24 -11.46
C PHE A 38 5.46 -0.28 -11.12
N HIS A 39 6.15 -0.47 -9.99
CA HIS A 39 7.35 0.31 -9.68
C HIS A 39 8.43 0.20 -10.75
N ALA A 40 8.67 -1.01 -11.27
CA ALA A 40 9.62 -1.21 -12.35
C ALA A 40 9.17 -0.51 -13.65
N SER A 41 7.87 -0.55 -13.95
CA SER A 41 7.29 0.15 -15.11
C SER A 41 7.41 1.67 -14.98
N ASP A 42 7.14 2.24 -13.81
CA ASP A 42 7.30 3.67 -13.55
C ASP A 42 8.74 4.12 -13.79
N VAL A 43 9.73 3.37 -13.27
CA VAL A 43 11.15 3.64 -13.51
C VAL A 43 11.51 3.54 -14.99
N ALA A 44 10.96 2.54 -15.69
CA ALA A 44 11.19 2.36 -17.13
C ALA A 44 10.58 3.51 -17.97
N ILE A 45 9.38 3.96 -17.62
CA ILE A 45 8.72 5.09 -18.27
C ILE A 45 9.54 6.36 -18.04
N VAL A 46 9.89 6.68 -16.80
CA VAL A 46 10.75 7.82 -16.48
C VAL A 46 12.08 7.74 -17.26
N GLY A 47 12.70 6.54 -17.29
CA GLY A 47 13.97 6.34 -18.01
C GLY A 47 13.87 6.49 -19.54
N ASN A 48 12.72 6.25 -20.15
CA ASN A 48 12.56 6.31 -21.60
C ASN A 48 12.02 7.65 -22.10
N PHE A 49 11.25 8.37 -21.31
CA PHE A 49 10.54 9.58 -21.77
C PHE A 49 11.18 10.90 -21.29
N THR A 50 12.24 10.86 -20.45
CA THR A 50 12.92 12.08 -19.93
C THR A 50 14.09 12.58 -20.80
N GLY A 51 14.37 11.93 -21.93
CA GLY A 51 15.41 12.39 -22.88
C GLY A 51 16.78 12.58 -22.22
N ASP A 52 17.38 13.77 -22.38
CA ASP A 52 18.70 14.10 -21.83
C ASP A 52 18.75 14.09 -20.29
N ALA A 53 17.62 14.28 -19.62
CA ALA A 53 17.50 14.23 -18.16
C ALA A 53 17.33 12.80 -17.61
N ARG A 54 17.40 11.77 -18.43
CA ARG A 54 17.16 10.36 -18.08
C ARG A 54 17.89 9.92 -16.82
N THR A 55 19.19 10.13 -16.77
CA THR A 55 20.04 9.66 -15.67
C THR A 55 19.65 10.35 -14.36
N VAL A 56 19.41 11.66 -14.42
CA VAL A 56 19.03 12.46 -13.25
C VAL A 56 17.62 12.10 -12.77
N ALA A 57 16.68 11.89 -13.69
CA ALA A 57 15.29 11.54 -13.35
C ALA A 57 15.21 10.14 -12.70
N VAL A 58 15.90 9.14 -13.26
CA VAL A 58 15.95 7.79 -12.65
C VAL A 58 16.66 7.81 -11.30
N ALA A 59 17.76 8.58 -11.16
CA ALA A 59 18.45 8.77 -9.90
C ALA A 59 17.55 9.45 -8.85
N ALA A 60 16.72 10.40 -9.26
CA ALA A 60 15.75 11.08 -8.39
C ALA A 60 14.70 10.11 -7.83
N VAL A 61 14.13 9.23 -8.67
CA VAL A 61 13.20 8.19 -8.22
C VAL A 61 13.89 7.24 -7.25
N GLY A 62 15.10 6.77 -7.58
CA GLY A 62 15.89 5.86 -6.74
C GLY A 62 16.27 6.45 -5.38
N ALA A 63 16.64 7.73 -5.32
CA ALA A 63 17.00 8.42 -4.08
C ALA A 63 15.84 8.51 -3.07
N ASN A 64 14.60 8.50 -3.55
CA ASN A 64 13.41 8.54 -2.72
C ASN A 64 12.99 7.17 -2.16
N GLY A 65 13.47 6.07 -2.75
CA GLY A 65 13.10 4.71 -2.37
C GLY A 65 13.18 4.44 -0.85
N PRO A 66 14.30 4.73 -0.18
CA PRO A 66 14.43 4.50 1.27
C PRO A 66 13.42 5.29 2.12
N ILE A 67 13.14 6.55 1.77
CA ILE A 67 12.19 7.40 2.51
C ILE A 67 10.77 6.86 2.33
N ILE A 68 10.36 6.66 1.09
CA ILE A 68 9.04 6.13 0.75
C ILE A 68 8.84 4.75 1.36
N GLY A 69 9.83 3.87 1.20
CA GLY A 69 9.80 2.52 1.75
C GLY A 69 9.65 2.50 3.27
N LEU A 70 10.38 3.36 3.98
CA LEU A 70 10.26 3.47 5.44
C LEU A 70 8.84 3.87 5.85
N ILE A 71 8.29 4.91 5.25
CA ILE A 71 6.95 5.43 5.58
C ILE A 71 5.88 4.38 5.26
N VAL A 72 5.89 3.85 4.03
CA VAL A 72 4.87 2.89 3.58
C VAL A 72 4.92 1.60 4.40
N ASN A 73 6.11 1.02 4.63
CA ASN A 73 6.24 -0.21 5.41
C ASN A 73 5.83 -0.04 6.87
N LEU A 74 6.07 1.13 7.47
CA LEU A 74 5.58 1.44 8.82
C LEU A 74 4.05 1.33 8.87
N PHE A 75 3.35 1.95 7.93
CA PHE A 75 1.89 1.91 7.89
C PHE A 75 1.34 0.54 7.47
N ILE A 76 2.02 -0.20 6.59
CA ILE A 76 1.69 -1.60 6.29
C ILE A 76 1.76 -2.45 7.57
N GLY A 77 2.77 -2.25 8.41
CA GLY A 77 2.87 -2.92 9.72
C GLY A 77 1.67 -2.62 10.62
N ILE A 78 1.22 -1.37 10.67
CA ILE A 78 0.03 -0.96 11.44
C ILE A 78 -1.25 -1.57 10.82
N ALA A 79 -1.37 -1.58 9.50
CA ALA A 79 -2.50 -2.19 8.80
C ALA A 79 -2.58 -3.71 9.03
N LEU A 80 -1.43 -4.40 9.14
CA LEU A 80 -1.38 -5.82 9.54
C LEU A 80 -1.90 -6.01 10.96
N GLY A 81 -1.58 -5.10 11.89
CA GLY A 81 -2.16 -5.10 13.23
C GLY A 81 -3.68 -4.96 13.21
N ALA A 82 -4.20 -4.03 12.41
CA ALA A 82 -5.65 -3.88 12.22
C ALA A 82 -6.29 -5.15 11.63
N ASN A 83 -5.65 -5.80 10.66
CA ASN A 83 -6.10 -7.08 10.10
C ASN A 83 -6.27 -8.14 11.19
N VAL A 84 -5.30 -8.29 12.10
CA VAL A 84 -5.35 -9.29 13.19
C VAL A 84 -6.50 -8.98 14.15
N VAL A 85 -6.71 -7.72 14.52
CA VAL A 85 -7.80 -7.30 15.41
C VAL A 85 -9.16 -7.60 14.79
N ILE A 86 -9.34 -7.26 13.51
CA ILE A 86 -10.60 -7.48 12.80
C ILE A 86 -10.85 -8.98 12.62
N ALA A 87 -9.83 -9.76 12.22
CA ALA A 87 -9.96 -11.21 12.05
C ALA A 87 -10.32 -11.90 13.37
N ASN A 88 -9.76 -11.46 14.50
CA ASN A 88 -10.09 -11.98 15.82
C ASN A 88 -11.56 -11.66 16.18
N ALA A 89 -12.00 -10.41 15.97
CA ALA A 89 -13.38 -10.01 16.24
C ALA A 89 -14.39 -10.82 15.40
N ILE A 90 -14.06 -11.11 14.14
CA ILE A 90 -14.84 -11.99 13.26
C ILE A 90 -14.89 -13.42 13.83
N GLY A 91 -13.74 -13.95 14.26
CA GLY A 91 -13.66 -15.27 14.88
C GLY A 91 -14.50 -15.40 16.16
N CYS A 92 -14.55 -14.33 16.95
CA CYS A 92 -15.40 -14.24 18.16
C CYS A 92 -16.88 -13.92 17.86
N ARG A 93 -17.25 -13.68 16.59
CA ARG A 93 -18.60 -13.28 16.16
C ARG A 93 -19.09 -12.00 16.85
N ASP A 94 -18.20 -11.07 17.14
CA ASP A 94 -18.53 -9.75 17.71
C ASP A 94 -18.62 -8.70 16.59
N ASP A 95 -19.80 -8.60 15.99
CA ASP A 95 -20.09 -7.65 14.90
C ASP A 95 -19.84 -6.18 15.30
N ASN A 96 -20.02 -5.86 16.60
CA ASN A 96 -19.79 -4.50 17.10
C ASN A 96 -18.28 -4.21 17.19
N ALA A 97 -17.47 -5.17 17.61
CA ALA A 97 -16.02 -5.04 17.61
C ALA A 97 -15.47 -4.93 16.17
N VAL A 98 -16.00 -5.73 15.22
CA VAL A 98 -15.64 -5.62 13.79
C VAL A 98 -15.92 -4.23 13.26
N LYS A 99 -17.14 -3.69 13.46
CA LYS A 99 -17.50 -2.35 13.00
C LYS A 99 -16.59 -1.27 13.58
N ARG A 100 -16.32 -1.30 14.88
CA ARG A 100 -15.42 -0.34 15.53
C ARG A 100 -14.00 -0.43 14.98
N ALA A 101 -13.47 -1.64 14.83
CA ALA A 101 -12.10 -1.84 14.33
C ALA A 101 -11.95 -1.38 12.88
N VAL A 102 -12.90 -1.70 12.00
CA VAL A 102 -12.93 -1.24 10.60
C VAL A 102 -13.02 0.28 10.53
N HIS A 103 -13.94 0.90 11.29
CA HIS A 103 -14.07 2.36 11.31
C HIS A 103 -12.78 3.04 11.79
N THR A 104 -12.18 2.54 12.87
CA THR A 104 -10.92 3.05 13.39
C THR A 104 -9.79 2.92 12.38
N ALA A 105 -9.70 1.78 11.69
CA ALA A 105 -8.69 1.54 10.66
C ALA A 105 -8.80 2.54 9.50
N ILE A 106 -10.01 2.79 9.00
CA ILE A 106 -10.25 3.76 7.91
C ILE A 106 -9.93 5.20 8.36
N VAL A 107 -10.41 5.60 9.54
CA VAL A 107 -10.10 6.94 10.08
C VAL A 107 -8.60 7.11 10.27
N PHE A 108 -7.93 6.09 10.80
CA PHE A 108 -6.47 6.13 10.99
C PHE A 108 -5.72 6.21 9.65
N ALA A 109 -6.17 5.50 8.61
CA ALA A 109 -5.58 5.56 7.27
C ALA A 109 -5.69 6.96 6.67
N VAL A 110 -6.87 7.58 6.74
CA VAL A 110 -7.13 8.91 6.18
C VAL A 110 -6.38 9.99 6.97
N CYS A 111 -6.55 10.01 8.30
CA CYS A 111 -5.89 11.00 9.15
C CYS A 111 -4.37 10.84 9.16
N GLY A 112 -3.87 9.60 9.24
CA GLY A 112 -2.45 9.29 9.17
C GLY A 112 -1.84 9.67 7.82
N GLY A 113 -2.54 9.35 6.73
CA GLY A 113 -2.13 9.74 5.38
C GLY A 113 -2.09 11.25 5.19
N ALA A 114 -3.12 11.97 5.69
CA ALA A 114 -3.15 13.42 5.66
C ALA A 114 -2.02 14.04 6.51
N ALA A 115 -1.75 13.49 7.69
CA ALA A 115 -0.65 13.93 8.53
C ALA A 115 0.71 13.72 7.84
N VAL A 116 0.94 12.55 7.22
CA VAL A 116 2.16 12.28 6.44
C VAL A 116 2.26 13.21 5.25
N ALA A 117 1.17 13.47 4.52
CA ALA A 117 1.16 14.41 3.41
C ALA A 117 1.57 15.81 3.84
N LEU A 118 0.99 16.34 4.92
CA LEU A 118 1.26 17.68 5.41
C LEU A 118 2.67 17.82 6.02
N LEU A 119 3.01 16.94 6.97
CA LEU A 119 4.32 16.96 7.62
C LEU A 119 5.44 16.65 6.64
N GLY A 120 5.19 15.72 5.71
CA GLY A 120 6.13 15.35 4.67
C GLY A 120 6.53 16.51 3.77
N GLN A 121 5.61 17.46 3.46
CA GLN A 121 5.97 18.66 2.70
C GLN A 121 7.02 19.50 3.42
N LEU A 122 6.96 19.56 4.75
CA LEU A 122 7.89 20.34 5.56
C LEU A 122 9.26 19.67 5.69
N ILE A 123 9.26 18.33 5.85
CA ILE A 123 10.49 17.57 6.13
C ILE A 123 11.15 16.96 4.89
N ALA A 124 10.51 17.02 3.71
CA ALA A 124 11.04 16.41 2.48
C ALA A 124 12.45 16.92 2.12
N SER A 125 12.67 18.23 2.17
CA SER A 125 13.99 18.82 1.85
C SER A 125 15.08 18.41 2.85
N PRO A 126 14.92 18.54 4.17
CA PRO A 126 15.92 18.07 5.12
C PRO A 126 16.16 16.55 5.05
N LEU A 127 15.14 15.72 4.75
CA LEU A 127 15.35 14.28 4.58
C LEU A 127 16.28 13.95 3.40
N LEU A 128 16.07 14.59 2.25
CA LEU A 128 16.94 14.39 1.08
C LEU A 128 18.36 14.93 1.32
N SER A 129 18.51 16.02 2.09
CA SER A 129 19.82 16.54 2.47
C SER A 129 20.58 15.57 3.37
N ILE A 130 19.92 14.92 4.32
CA ILE A 130 20.51 13.87 5.18
C ILE A 130 20.99 12.67 4.35
N LEU A 131 20.28 12.32 3.27
CA LEU A 131 20.67 11.25 2.36
C LEU A 131 21.81 11.64 1.41
N ASN A 132 22.33 12.86 1.49
CA ASN A 132 23.38 13.38 0.62
C ASN A 132 23.08 13.22 -0.86
N VAL A 133 21.82 13.52 -1.26
CA VAL A 133 21.43 13.48 -2.67
C VAL A 133 22.21 14.53 -3.46
N PRO A 134 22.83 14.17 -4.61
CA PRO A 134 23.61 15.09 -5.44
C PRO A 134 22.82 16.35 -5.84
N GLU A 135 23.51 17.48 -5.96
CA GLU A 135 22.87 18.79 -6.21
C GLU A 135 22.09 18.84 -7.54
N ASP A 136 22.56 18.15 -8.55
CA ASP A 136 21.89 18.03 -9.86
C ASP A 136 20.62 17.17 -9.81
N VAL A 137 20.56 16.18 -8.92
CA VAL A 137 19.41 15.28 -8.71
C VAL A 137 18.39 15.88 -7.73
N PHE A 138 18.85 16.69 -6.78
CA PHE A 138 18.06 17.17 -5.64
C PHE A 138 16.72 17.83 -6.02
N PRO A 139 16.64 18.79 -6.98
CA PRO A 139 15.37 19.41 -7.33
C PRO A 139 14.33 18.43 -7.89
N TYR A 140 14.78 17.45 -8.68
CA TYR A 140 13.90 16.41 -9.22
C TYR A 140 13.46 15.43 -8.13
N ALA A 141 14.37 15.02 -7.25
CA ALA A 141 14.06 14.16 -6.11
C ALA A 141 13.06 14.81 -5.15
N LEU A 142 13.26 16.10 -4.87
CA LEU A 142 12.36 16.86 -3.99
C LEU A 142 10.95 17.00 -4.59
N LEU A 143 10.86 17.31 -5.89
CA LEU A 143 9.58 17.39 -6.58
C LEU A 143 8.84 16.06 -6.56
N TYR A 144 9.54 14.98 -6.91
CA TYR A 144 8.99 13.63 -6.90
C TYR A 144 8.49 13.24 -5.49
N LEU A 145 9.32 13.44 -4.46
CA LEU A 145 8.95 13.14 -3.08
C LEU A 145 7.71 13.90 -2.63
N ARG A 146 7.64 15.19 -2.92
CA ARG A 146 6.49 16.03 -2.55
C ARG A 146 5.20 15.56 -3.22
N ILE A 147 5.24 15.24 -4.52
CA ILE A 147 4.08 14.71 -5.24
C ILE A 147 3.66 13.37 -4.65
N TYR A 148 4.61 12.48 -4.40
CA TYR A 148 4.34 11.17 -3.81
C TYR A 148 3.69 11.28 -2.42
N LEU A 149 4.21 12.17 -1.56
CA LEU A 149 3.67 12.38 -0.22
C LEU A 149 2.25 12.97 -0.25
N LEU A 150 1.88 13.76 -1.24
CA LEU A 150 0.49 14.21 -1.43
C LEU A 150 -0.46 13.05 -1.75
N GLY A 151 0.03 11.99 -2.38
CA GLY A 151 -0.73 10.76 -2.64
C GLY A 151 -0.90 9.84 -1.43
N MET A 152 -0.17 10.07 -0.33
CA MET A 152 -0.16 9.18 0.84
C MET A 152 -1.54 8.88 1.44
N PRO A 153 -2.50 9.82 1.53
CA PRO A 153 -3.84 9.49 2.05
C PRO A 153 -4.52 8.36 1.25
N VAL A 154 -4.37 8.37 -0.07
CA VAL A 154 -4.96 7.35 -0.96
C VAL A 154 -4.20 6.02 -0.84
N ILE A 155 -2.87 6.09 -0.83
CA ILE A 155 -2.00 4.92 -0.69
C ILE A 155 -2.27 4.20 0.64
N LEU A 156 -2.35 4.94 1.75
CA LEU A 156 -2.64 4.34 3.05
C LEU A 156 -4.06 3.81 3.14
N LEU A 157 -5.04 4.53 2.59
CA LEU A 157 -6.42 4.05 2.53
C LEU A 157 -6.49 2.69 1.81
N TYR A 158 -5.87 2.56 0.64
CA TYR A 158 -5.78 1.29 -0.08
C TYR A 158 -5.14 0.17 0.77
N ASN A 159 -4.02 0.44 1.45
CA ASN A 159 -3.34 -0.57 2.27
C ASN A 159 -4.20 -1.06 3.44
N PHE A 160 -4.92 -0.14 4.10
CA PHE A 160 -5.82 -0.50 5.19
C PHE A 160 -7.07 -1.22 4.69
N GLU A 161 -7.66 -0.80 3.57
CA GLU A 161 -8.77 -1.52 2.94
C GLU A 161 -8.36 -2.93 2.51
N ALA A 162 -7.19 -3.08 1.90
CA ALA A 162 -6.65 -4.40 1.55
C ALA A 162 -6.46 -5.28 2.80
N ALA A 163 -6.01 -4.71 3.93
CA ALA A 163 -5.91 -5.42 5.19
C ALA A 163 -7.28 -5.85 5.73
N ILE A 164 -8.30 -4.99 5.63
CA ILE A 164 -9.69 -5.30 6.01
C ILE A 164 -10.24 -6.45 5.16
N PHE A 165 -10.08 -6.40 3.83
CA PHE A 165 -10.52 -7.48 2.95
C PHE A 165 -9.81 -8.81 3.24
N ARG A 166 -8.50 -8.77 3.52
CA ARG A 166 -7.75 -9.96 3.93
C ARG A 166 -8.26 -10.55 5.25
N SER A 167 -8.73 -9.72 6.20
CA SER A 167 -9.26 -10.19 7.49
C SER A 167 -10.55 -10.99 7.36
N ILE A 168 -11.35 -10.75 6.33
CA ILE A 168 -12.57 -11.52 6.00
C ILE A 168 -12.31 -12.68 5.05
N GLY A 169 -11.04 -12.93 4.68
CA GLY A 169 -10.65 -14.00 3.76
C GLY A 169 -10.79 -13.66 2.27
N ASP A 170 -11.11 -12.41 1.92
CA ASP A 170 -11.18 -11.95 0.52
C ASP A 170 -9.86 -11.31 0.10
N THR A 171 -9.05 -12.05 -0.64
CA THR A 171 -7.77 -11.60 -1.19
C THR A 171 -7.85 -11.20 -2.65
N LYS A 172 -8.98 -11.46 -3.31
CA LYS A 172 -9.17 -11.21 -4.75
C LYS A 172 -9.58 -9.77 -5.04
N VAL A 173 -10.37 -9.16 -4.16
CA VAL A 173 -10.80 -7.76 -4.33
C VAL A 173 -9.61 -6.79 -4.32
N PRO A 174 -8.69 -6.83 -3.34
CA PRO A 174 -7.49 -5.99 -3.38
C PRO A 174 -6.61 -6.23 -4.61
N LEU A 175 -6.44 -7.50 -5.01
CA LEU A 175 -5.69 -7.85 -6.21
C LEU A 175 -6.33 -7.27 -7.48
N ALA A 176 -7.65 -7.39 -7.65
CA ALA A 176 -8.36 -6.84 -8.79
C ALA A 176 -8.31 -5.31 -8.83
N ALA A 177 -8.47 -4.65 -7.69
CA ALA A 177 -8.35 -3.20 -7.57
C ALA A 177 -6.95 -2.72 -7.99
N LEU A 178 -5.90 -3.40 -7.51
CA LEU A 178 -4.53 -3.08 -7.89
C LEU A 178 -4.28 -3.31 -9.39
N ALA A 179 -4.76 -4.43 -9.95
CA ALA A 179 -4.59 -4.73 -11.37
C ALA A 179 -5.25 -3.66 -12.27
N ILE A 180 -6.47 -3.23 -11.92
CA ILE A 180 -7.17 -2.16 -12.65
C ILE A 180 -6.41 -0.84 -12.52
N SER A 181 -5.99 -0.49 -11.30
CA SER A 181 -5.22 0.73 -11.05
C SER A 181 -3.90 0.74 -11.82
N GLY A 182 -3.20 -0.39 -11.87
CA GLY A 182 -1.94 -0.50 -12.59
C GLY A 182 -2.08 -0.39 -14.10
N VAL A 183 -3.16 -0.93 -14.68
CA VAL A 183 -3.45 -0.71 -16.09
C VAL A 183 -3.69 0.78 -16.38
N LEU A 184 -4.43 1.46 -15.52
CA LEU A 184 -4.67 2.91 -15.63
C LEU A 184 -3.41 3.75 -15.42
N ASN A 185 -2.45 3.26 -14.63
CA ASN A 185 -1.18 3.94 -14.39
C ASN A 185 -0.26 3.92 -15.62
N VAL A 186 -0.31 2.85 -16.42
CA VAL A 186 0.56 2.67 -17.61
C VAL A 186 -0.02 3.33 -18.88
N LEU A 187 -1.32 3.61 -18.93
CA LEU A 187 -2.01 4.29 -20.06
C LEU A 187 -1.81 5.80 -20.02
#